data_3e29b747ac289f23258d84f66e97734b
#
_entry.id   3e29b747ac289f23258d84f66e97734b
#
_cell.length_a   1.000
_cell.length_b   1.000
_cell.length_c   1.000
_cell.angle_alpha   90.00
_cell.angle_beta   90.00
_cell.angle_gamma   90.00
#
_symmetry.space_group_name_H-M   'P 1'
#
loop_
_entity.id
_entity.type
_entity.pdbx_description
1 polymer ?
#
loop_
_entity_poly.entity_id
_entity_poly.type
_entity_poly.pdbx_seq_one_letter_code
_entity_poly.pdbx_strand_id
1 'polypeptide(L)'
;MIDDFNITHFGTSPKFLSACDSANILPNKFCKFGSLESILSTGSPLVEEQFDWIYDNTKADIQLSSISGGTDIIGCFVAGSPIIPVYRGELQCSQLGMSVESWNDDGEPLIGESGELVCTKPFPSMPIKFWNDSDGSKYHSAYFDEYDGVWTHGDYLEM
;
A
#
# COMPACT_ATOMS: atom_id res chain seq x y z
N MET A 1 -16.06 18.91 1.64
CA MET A 1 -14.82 18.72 2.45
C MET A 1 -13.57 18.70 1.55
N ILE A 2 -13.43 17.82 0.55
CA ILE A 2 -12.24 17.83 -0.35
C ILE A 2 -12.07 19.19 -1.03
N ASP A 3 -13.11 19.71 -1.68
CA ASP A 3 -13.07 21.01 -2.34
C ASP A 3 -12.99 22.18 -1.34
N ASP A 4 -13.70 22.11 -0.21
CA ASP A 4 -13.79 23.21 0.78
C ASP A 4 -12.44 23.47 1.47
N PHE A 5 -11.63 22.43 1.64
CA PHE A 5 -10.32 22.51 2.28
C PHE A 5 -9.15 22.38 1.32
N ASN A 6 -9.40 22.34 0.02
CA ASN A 6 -8.40 22.17 -1.03
C ASN A 6 -7.47 20.96 -0.75
N ILE A 7 -8.06 19.82 -0.41
CA ILE A 7 -7.31 18.60 -0.11
C ILE A 7 -6.64 18.12 -1.38
N THR A 8 -5.34 17.86 -1.30
CA THR A 8 -4.50 17.38 -2.40
C THR A 8 -4.31 15.88 -2.40
N HIS A 9 -4.32 15.24 -1.24
CA HIS A 9 -4.12 13.80 -1.08
C HIS A 9 -5.25 13.20 -0.25
N PHE A 10 -5.82 12.10 -0.75
CA PHE A 10 -6.92 11.41 -0.08
C PHE A 10 -6.60 9.94 0.15
N GLY A 11 -6.52 9.55 1.43
CA GLY A 11 -6.35 8.15 1.84
C GLY A 11 -7.69 7.44 1.98
N THR A 12 -7.80 6.21 1.46
CA THR A 12 -9.02 5.42 1.49
C THR A 12 -8.72 3.92 1.55
N SER A 13 -9.76 3.10 1.37
CA SER A 13 -9.64 1.65 1.27
C SER A 13 -10.56 1.08 0.19
N PRO A 14 -10.22 -0.08 -0.39
CA PRO A 14 -11.09 -0.75 -1.35
C PRO A 14 -12.51 -1.00 -0.81
N LYS A 15 -12.62 -1.29 0.49
CA LYS A 15 -13.91 -1.49 1.15
C LYS A 15 -14.80 -0.24 1.14
N PHE A 16 -14.22 0.93 1.36
CA PHE A 16 -14.94 2.20 1.29
C PHE A 16 -15.41 2.49 -0.15
N LEU A 17 -14.53 2.27 -1.13
CA LEU A 17 -14.86 2.45 -2.54
C LEU A 17 -15.99 1.52 -2.99
N SER A 18 -15.93 0.23 -2.61
CA SER A 18 -17.01 -0.72 -2.88
C SER A 18 -18.32 -0.33 -2.21
N ALA A 19 -18.27 0.27 -1.02
CA ALA A 19 -19.48 0.75 -0.35
C ALA A 19 -20.10 1.95 -1.11
N CYS A 20 -19.28 2.84 -1.64
CA CYS A 20 -19.76 3.96 -2.48
C CYS A 20 -20.40 3.44 -3.77
N ASP A 21 -19.75 2.52 -4.45
CA ASP A 21 -20.27 1.90 -5.68
C ASP A 21 -21.58 1.19 -5.44
N SER A 22 -21.64 0.31 -4.44
CA SER A 22 -22.85 -0.44 -4.06
C SER A 22 -24.03 0.47 -3.67
N ALA A 23 -23.73 1.63 -3.09
CA ALA A 23 -24.72 2.65 -2.75
C ALA A 23 -25.04 3.60 -3.91
N ASN A 24 -24.45 3.40 -5.09
CA ASN A 24 -24.54 4.27 -6.25
C ASN A 24 -24.19 5.76 -5.92
N ILE A 25 -23.22 5.94 -5.05
CA ILE A 25 -22.66 7.25 -4.70
C ILE A 25 -21.54 7.55 -5.68
N LEU A 26 -21.77 8.49 -6.57
CA LEU A 26 -20.82 8.94 -7.61
C LEU A 26 -20.15 10.24 -7.13
N PRO A 27 -18.92 10.22 -6.64
CA PRO A 27 -18.27 11.37 -5.99
C PRO A 27 -18.21 12.62 -6.88
N ASN A 28 -18.00 12.46 -8.19
CA ASN A 28 -17.96 13.57 -9.15
C ASN A 28 -19.29 14.34 -9.33
N LYS A 29 -20.39 13.82 -8.77
CA LYS A 29 -21.67 14.54 -8.72
C LYS A 29 -21.73 15.56 -7.57
N PHE A 30 -20.86 15.43 -6.59
CA PHE A 30 -20.85 16.22 -5.35
C PHE A 30 -19.57 17.04 -5.17
N CYS A 31 -18.47 16.64 -5.79
CA CYS A 31 -17.16 17.26 -5.68
C CYS A 31 -16.56 17.55 -7.05
N LYS A 32 -15.79 18.64 -7.14
CA LYS A 32 -15.06 19.02 -8.38
C LYS A 32 -13.66 18.44 -8.43
N PHE A 33 -13.10 18.08 -7.26
CA PHE A 33 -11.75 17.54 -7.10
C PHE A 33 -10.64 18.44 -7.69
N GLY A 34 -10.85 19.76 -7.70
CA GLY A 34 -9.94 20.70 -8.37
C GLY A 34 -8.51 20.65 -7.85
N SER A 35 -8.34 20.54 -6.54
CA SER A 35 -7.03 20.46 -5.86
C SER A 35 -6.52 19.05 -5.64
N LEU A 36 -7.35 18.01 -5.87
CA LEU A 36 -6.96 16.63 -5.58
C LEU A 36 -5.93 16.15 -6.60
N GLU A 37 -4.78 15.71 -6.12
CA GLU A 37 -3.64 15.25 -6.92
C GLU A 37 -3.44 13.73 -6.81
N SER A 38 -3.77 13.14 -5.64
CA SER A 38 -3.53 11.73 -5.39
C SER A 38 -4.62 11.09 -4.54
N ILE A 39 -4.95 9.83 -4.88
CA ILE A 39 -5.71 8.91 -4.02
C ILE A 39 -4.81 7.72 -3.66
N LEU A 40 -4.73 7.42 -2.36
CA LEU A 40 -4.01 6.26 -1.84
C LEU A 40 -5.00 5.26 -1.27
N SER A 41 -4.92 4.01 -1.70
CA SER A 41 -5.81 2.94 -1.23
C SER A 41 -5.01 1.85 -0.54
N THR A 42 -5.42 1.46 0.68
CA THR A 42 -4.75 0.43 1.49
C THR A 42 -5.74 -0.40 2.31
N GLY A 43 -5.23 -1.43 2.99
CA GLY A 43 -6.00 -2.33 3.85
C GLY A 43 -6.49 -3.60 3.15
N SER A 44 -6.41 -3.65 1.83
CA SER A 44 -6.52 -4.82 0.96
C SER A 44 -6.09 -4.44 -0.46
N PRO A 45 -5.81 -5.40 -1.35
CA PRO A 45 -5.52 -5.10 -2.75
C PRO A 45 -6.67 -4.33 -3.41
N LEU A 46 -6.34 -3.33 -4.21
CA LEU A 46 -7.29 -2.61 -5.06
C LEU A 46 -7.45 -3.39 -6.37
N VAL A 47 -8.65 -3.90 -6.62
CA VAL A 47 -8.91 -4.71 -7.83
C VAL A 47 -9.09 -3.81 -9.06
N GLU A 48 -8.89 -4.38 -10.25
CA GLU A 48 -8.89 -3.65 -11.53
C GLU A 48 -10.15 -2.80 -11.74
N GLU A 49 -11.34 -3.35 -11.43
CA GLU A 49 -12.61 -2.64 -11.59
C GLU A 49 -12.71 -1.40 -10.71
N GLN A 50 -12.03 -1.41 -9.56
CA GLN A 50 -12.00 -0.24 -8.67
C GLN A 50 -11.09 0.87 -9.20
N PHE A 51 -10.01 0.54 -9.95
CA PHE A 51 -9.24 1.55 -10.69
C PHE A 51 -10.14 2.26 -11.70
N ASP A 52 -10.85 1.51 -12.52
CA ASP A 52 -11.77 2.06 -13.51
C ASP A 52 -12.84 2.93 -12.85
N TRP A 53 -13.47 2.41 -11.79
CA TRP A 53 -14.50 3.12 -11.04
C TRP A 53 -14.01 4.45 -10.47
N ILE A 54 -12.79 4.50 -9.91
CA ILE A 54 -12.21 5.72 -9.37
C ILE A 54 -12.01 6.77 -10.49
N TYR A 55 -11.39 6.39 -11.59
CA TYR A 55 -11.15 7.32 -12.70
C TYR A 55 -12.45 7.83 -13.33
N ASP A 56 -13.46 6.98 -13.45
CA ASP A 56 -14.77 7.35 -14.01
C ASP A 56 -15.58 8.27 -13.07
N ASN A 57 -15.42 8.10 -11.75
CA ASN A 57 -16.28 8.74 -10.75
C ASN A 57 -15.58 9.79 -9.88
N THR A 58 -14.32 10.07 -10.12
CA THR A 58 -13.59 11.17 -9.48
C THR A 58 -13.00 12.12 -10.51
N LYS A 59 -11.74 11.97 -10.87
CA LYS A 59 -10.98 12.85 -11.74
C LYS A 59 -10.01 12.02 -12.58
N ALA A 60 -9.98 12.25 -13.90
CA ALA A 60 -9.17 11.45 -14.82
C ALA A 60 -7.65 11.66 -14.67
N ASP A 61 -7.22 12.88 -14.29
CA ASP A 61 -5.81 13.24 -14.12
C ASP A 61 -5.39 13.18 -12.65
N ILE A 62 -5.51 12.00 -12.03
CA ILE A 62 -5.14 11.78 -10.64
C ILE A 62 -4.16 10.62 -10.53
N GLN A 63 -3.20 10.74 -9.62
CA GLN A 63 -2.37 9.60 -9.26
C GLN A 63 -3.15 8.68 -8.33
N LEU A 64 -3.48 7.49 -8.80
CA LEU A 64 -4.08 6.44 -7.99
C LEU A 64 -3.01 5.44 -7.57
N SER A 65 -2.82 5.29 -6.27
CA SER A 65 -1.83 4.38 -5.69
C SER A 65 -2.50 3.33 -4.84
N SER A 66 -2.46 2.08 -5.26
CA SER A 66 -2.63 0.95 -4.34
C SER A 66 -1.33 0.82 -3.54
N ILE A 67 -1.40 0.76 -2.23
CA ILE A 67 -0.22 0.73 -1.36
C ILE A 67 -0.30 -0.42 -0.38
N SER A 68 0.85 -1.06 -0.12
CA SER A 68 1.02 -2.08 0.91
C SER A 68 2.05 -1.61 1.93
N GLY A 69 1.71 -1.73 3.21
CA GLY A 69 2.54 -1.32 4.32
C GLY A 69 1.90 -1.64 5.65
N GLY A 70 2.43 -1.10 6.73
CA GLY A 70 1.96 -1.44 8.07
C GLY A 70 1.90 -0.25 9.02
N THR A 71 0.98 -0.33 9.98
CA THR A 71 0.86 0.64 11.06
C THR A 71 2.15 0.72 11.88
N ASP A 72 2.80 -0.40 12.10
CA ASP A 72 4.01 -0.50 12.92
C ASP A 72 5.22 0.21 12.29
N ILE A 73 5.29 0.23 10.97
CA ILE A 73 6.38 0.91 10.25
C ILE A 73 6.07 2.36 9.90
N ILE A 74 4.83 2.81 10.13
CA ILE A 74 4.34 4.17 9.78
C ILE A 74 4.69 4.50 8.32
N GLY A 75 4.52 3.55 7.43
CA GLY A 75 4.93 3.67 6.03
C GLY A 75 4.46 2.51 5.17
N CYS A 76 4.99 2.48 3.96
CA CYS A 76 4.67 1.45 2.98
C CYS A 76 5.95 0.74 2.54
N PHE A 77 5.84 -0.55 2.22
CA PHE A 77 6.86 -1.30 1.50
C PHE A 77 6.72 -1.07 0.00
N VAL A 78 5.49 -1.06 -0.49
CA VAL A 78 5.16 -0.80 -1.89
C VAL A 78 4.17 0.37 -1.95
N ALA A 79 4.44 1.33 -2.82
CA ALA A 79 3.67 2.57 -2.90
C ALA A 79 3.61 3.13 -4.32
N GLY A 80 3.00 4.30 -4.46
CA GLY A 80 2.91 5.03 -5.71
C GLY A 80 4.14 5.90 -6.00
N SER A 81 4.32 6.22 -7.28
CA SER A 81 5.33 7.16 -7.76
C SER A 81 4.75 8.06 -8.86
N PRO A 82 4.94 9.39 -8.76
CA PRO A 82 4.39 10.33 -9.77
C PRO A 82 5.14 10.31 -11.10
N ILE A 83 6.27 9.62 -11.20
CA ILE A 83 7.13 9.60 -12.39
C ILE A 83 6.99 8.35 -13.25
N ILE A 84 6.17 7.40 -12.83
CA ILE A 84 5.88 6.17 -13.59
C ILE A 84 4.38 6.01 -13.81
N PRO A 85 3.95 5.30 -14.87
CA PRO A 85 2.54 5.04 -15.12
C PRO A 85 1.86 4.26 -14.00
N VAL A 86 0.56 4.50 -13.84
CA VAL A 86 -0.32 3.65 -13.03
C VAL A 86 -0.91 2.57 -13.94
N TYR A 87 -0.68 1.32 -13.62
CA TYR A 87 -1.34 0.20 -14.27
C TYR A 87 -2.47 -0.33 -13.38
N ARG A 88 -3.62 -0.63 -13.98
CA ARG A 88 -4.77 -1.14 -13.25
C ARG A 88 -4.46 -2.51 -12.64
N GLY A 89 -4.82 -2.69 -11.37
CA GLY A 89 -4.58 -3.93 -10.63
C GLY A 89 -3.17 -4.06 -10.05
N GLU A 90 -2.26 -3.10 -10.30
CA GLU A 90 -0.87 -3.18 -9.86
C GLU A 90 -0.53 -2.14 -8.78
N LEU A 91 0.45 -2.49 -7.94
CA LEU A 91 1.17 -1.53 -7.11
C LEU A 91 2.38 -1.04 -7.93
N GLN A 92 2.69 0.27 -7.86
CA GLN A 92 3.63 0.86 -8.82
C GLN A 92 5.10 0.48 -8.58
N CYS A 93 5.57 0.56 -7.34
CA CYS A 93 7.00 0.32 -7.05
C CYS A 93 7.28 0.16 -5.56
N SER A 94 8.46 -0.35 -5.24
CA SER A 94 9.00 -0.31 -3.88
C SER A 94 9.15 1.13 -3.39
N GLN A 95 8.77 1.36 -2.12
CA GLN A 95 8.94 2.67 -1.49
C GLN A 95 10.42 3.03 -1.34
N LEU A 96 10.73 4.32 -1.44
CA LEU A 96 12.10 4.81 -1.27
C LEU A 96 12.66 4.41 0.09
N GLY A 97 13.83 3.77 0.08
CA GLY A 97 14.52 3.29 1.27
C GLY A 97 14.11 1.89 1.73
N MET A 98 13.20 1.23 1.00
CA MET A 98 12.77 -0.13 1.27
C MET A 98 13.41 -1.11 0.27
N SER A 99 14.07 -2.14 0.77
CA SER A 99 14.67 -3.23 -0.04
C SER A 99 13.68 -4.40 -0.09
N VAL A 100 12.60 -4.22 -0.87
CA VAL A 100 11.50 -5.18 -0.96
C VAL A 100 11.82 -6.26 -1.97
N GLU A 101 11.53 -7.51 -1.60
CA GLU A 101 11.63 -8.67 -2.46
C GLU A 101 10.44 -9.60 -2.22
N SER A 102 10.17 -10.50 -3.18
CA SER A 102 9.25 -11.63 -3.06
C SER A 102 10.09 -12.88 -2.84
N TRP A 103 9.85 -13.65 -1.76
CA TRP A 103 10.63 -14.82 -1.44
C TRP A 103 9.76 -16.09 -1.37
N ASN A 104 10.37 -17.24 -1.73
CA ASN A 104 9.78 -18.55 -1.51
C ASN A 104 10.04 -19.04 -0.07
N ASP A 105 9.44 -20.18 0.32
CA ASP A 105 9.59 -20.77 1.66
C ASP A 105 11.05 -21.16 2.00
N ASP A 106 11.92 -21.30 1.00
CA ASP A 106 13.34 -21.59 1.17
C ASP A 106 14.19 -20.32 1.37
N GLY A 107 13.58 -19.13 1.34
CA GLY A 107 14.26 -17.84 1.49
C GLY A 107 14.99 -17.38 0.23
N GLU A 108 14.56 -17.82 -0.94
CA GLU A 108 15.14 -17.44 -2.21
C GLU A 108 14.23 -16.43 -2.93
N PRO A 109 14.81 -15.40 -3.58
CA PRO A 109 14.01 -14.38 -4.27
C PRO A 109 13.31 -14.94 -5.52
N LEU A 110 12.05 -14.54 -5.69
CA LEU A 110 11.21 -14.86 -6.84
C LEU A 110 11.03 -13.65 -7.75
N ILE A 111 10.93 -13.92 -9.06
CA ILE A 111 10.56 -12.91 -10.09
C ILE A 111 9.52 -13.52 -11.01
N GLY A 112 8.38 -12.81 -11.18
CA GLY A 112 7.24 -13.30 -11.96
C GLY A 112 6.47 -14.42 -11.27
N GLU A 113 6.69 -14.62 -9.99
CA GLU A 113 5.97 -15.58 -9.17
C GLU A 113 5.62 -14.93 -7.82
N SER A 114 4.48 -15.33 -7.25
CA SER A 114 4.01 -14.84 -5.96
C SER A 114 4.73 -15.51 -4.81
N GLY A 115 5.27 -14.72 -3.90
CA GLY A 115 5.92 -15.17 -2.67
C GLY A 115 5.67 -14.24 -1.51
N GLU A 116 6.28 -14.51 -0.37
CA GLU A 116 6.20 -13.66 0.82
C GLU A 116 6.88 -12.32 0.59
N LEU A 117 6.21 -11.22 0.94
CA LEU A 117 6.79 -9.89 0.92
C LEU A 117 7.79 -9.75 2.05
N VAL A 118 9.05 -9.58 1.70
CA VAL A 118 10.13 -9.36 2.67
C VAL A 118 10.82 -8.02 2.44
N CYS A 119 11.39 -7.46 3.51
CA CYS A 119 12.30 -6.33 3.42
C CYS A 119 13.70 -6.76 3.89
N THR A 120 14.62 -6.89 2.94
CA THR A 120 15.91 -7.55 3.14
C THR A 120 16.97 -6.65 3.78
N LYS A 121 16.66 -5.38 4.03
CA LYS A 121 17.56 -4.43 4.69
C LYS A 121 16.81 -3.59 5.72
N PRO A 122 17.50 -3.15 6.79
CA PRO A 122 16.93 -2.16 7.72
C PRO A 122 16.46 -0.90 6.97
N PHE A 123 15.32 -0.36 7.41
CA PHE A 123 14.71 0.82 6.81
C PHE A 123 14.44 1.92 7.84
N PRO A 124 14.29 3.20 7.42
CA PRO A 124 14.30 4.35 8.34
C PRO A 124 13.21 4.33 9.41
N SER A 125 12.02 3.79 9.10
CA SER A 125 10.89 3.73 10.01
C SER A 125 10.72 2.37 10.72
N MET A 126 11.74 1.50 10.64
CA MET A 126 11.72 0.19 11.29
C MET A 126 11.56 0.36 12.81
N PRO A 127 10.60 -0.29 13.45
CA PRO A 127 10.44 -0.25 14.90
C PRO A 127 11.70 -0.78 15.60
N ILE A 128 12.06 -0.15 16.70
CA ILE A 128 13.22 -0.57 17.50
C ILE A 128 12.85 -1.59 18.59
N LYS A 129 11.57 -1.65 18.96
CA LYS A 129 11.00 -2.60 19.93
C LYS A 129 9.50 -2.45 20.03
N PHE A 130 8.83 -3.42 20.62
CA PHE A 130 7.43 -3.28 21.04
C PHE A 130 7.32 -2.77 22.49
N TRP A 131 6.16 -2.17 22.79
CA TRP A 131 5.83 -1.80 24.16
C TRP A 131 5.61 -3.06 25.01
N ASN A 132 6.12 -3.06 26.25
CA ASN A 132 6.09 -4.21 27.15
C ASN A 132 6.72 -5.50 26.55
N ASP A 133 7.80 -5.35 25.81
CA ASP A 133 8.60 -6.43 25.23
C ASP A 133 10.08 -6.22 25.65
N SER A 134 10.38 -6.59 26.91
CA SER A 134 11.66 -6.26 27.53
C SER A 134 12.84 -7.05 27.00
N ASP A 135 12.57 -8.26 26.50
CA ASP A 135 13.55 -9.18 25.91
C ASP A 135 13.54 -9.18 24.37
N GLY A 136 12.61 -8.46 23.74
CA GLY A 136 12.48 -8.36 22.29
C GLY A 136 11.85 -9.58 21.62
N SER A 137 11.38 -10.55 22.40
CA SER A 137 10.87 -11.82 21.87
C SER A 137 9.62 -11.66 21.02
N LYS A 138 8.71 -10.78 21.41
CA LYS A 138 7.48 -10.50 20.64
C LYS A 138 7.77 -9.79 19.32
N TYR A 139 8.69 -8.82 19.35
CA TYR A 139 9.11 -8.11 18.15
C TYR A 139 9.81 -9.05 17.16
N HIS A 140 10.72 -9.89 17.66
CA HIS A 140 11.39 -10.91 16.85
C HIS A 140 10.38 -11.89 16.24
N SER A 141 9.50 -12.45 17.06
CA SER A 141 8.50 -13.41 16.59
C SER A 141 7.49 -12.82 15.60
N ALA A 142 7.25 -11.53 15.67
CA ALA A 142 6.32 -10.88 14.74
C ALA A 142 6.88 -10.73 13.31
N TYR A 143 8.21 -10.57 13.15
CA TYR A 143 8.80 -10.16 11.88
C TYR A 143 10.04 -10.92 11.44
N PHE A 144 10.66 -11.74 12.28
CA PHE A 144 11.96 -12.35 12.00
C PHE A 144 12.03 -13.86 12.27
N ASP A 145 10.92 -14.49 12.64
CA ASP A 145 10.89 -15.94 12.93
C ASP A 145 11.02 -16.78 11.66
N GLU A 146 10.56 -16.27 10.51
CA GLU A 146 10.51 -17.03 9.27
C GLU A 146 11.86 -17.03 8.55
N TYR A 147 12.47 -15.85 8.42
CA TYR A 147 13.78 -15.69 7.80
C TYR A 147 14.71 -14.91 8.73
N ASP A 148 15.83 -15.51 9.11
CA ASP A 148 16.75 -14.92 10.09
C ASP A 148 17.28 -13.55 9.62
N GLY A 149 16.99 -12.52 10.42
CA GLY A 149 17.42 -11.15 10.17
C GLY A 149 16.70 -10.42 9.01
N VAL A 150 15.67 -11.02 8.43
CA VAL A 150 14.88 -10.44 7.33
C VAL A 150 13.47 -10.16 7.81
N TRP A 151 12.99 -8.94 7.57
CA TRP A 151 11.63 -8.55 7.92
C TRP A 151 10.62 -9.27 7.02
N THR A 152 9.74 -10.06 7.62
CA THR A 152 8.63 -10.74 6.96
C THR A 152 7.35 -9.96 7.23
N HIS A 153 6.59 -9.61 6.19
CA HIS A 153 5.42 -8.75 6.35
C HIS A 153 4.10 -9.51 6.55
N GLY A 154 4.02 -10.72 6.03
CA GLY A 154 2.81 -11.54 6.08
C GLY A 154 1.84 -11.25 4.92
N ASP A 155 2.27 -10.54 3.90
CA ASP A 155 1.55 -10.29 2.64
C ASP A 155 2.28 -11.01 1.49
N TYR A 156 1.53 -11.46 0.49
CA TYR A 156 2.10 -12.01 -0.73
C TYR A 156 2.33 -10.92 -1.78
N LEU A 157 3.44 -11.04 -2.51
CA LEU A 157 3.87 -10.12 -3.57
C LEU A 157 4.36 -10.90 -4.78
N GLU A 158 3.98 -10.46 -5.97
CA GLU A 158 4.59 -10.83 -7.25
C GLU A 158 5.35 -9.63 -7.81
N MET A 159 6.60 -9.83 -8.23
CA MET A 159 7.48 -8.76 -8.76
C MET A 159 7.88 -9.01 -10.20
#